data_b38294ec620d05c39cb2c1eac53d43d1
#
_entry.id   b38294ec620d05c39cb2c1eac53d43d1
#
_cell.length_a   1.000
_cell.length_b   1.000
_cell.length_c   1.000
_cell.angle_alpha   90.00
_cell.angle_beta   90.00
_cell.angle_gamma   90.00
#
_symmetry.space_group_name_H-M   'P 1'
#
loop_
_entity.id
_entity.type
_entity.pdbx_description
1 polymer ?
#
loop_
_entity_poly.entity_id
_entity_poly.type
_entity_poly.pdbx_seq_one_letter_code
_entity_poly.pdbx_strand_id
1 'polypeptide(L)'
;MDKLFRIGNFCFRTLCDEDFAIPPNFLLFETEQGIPEYTYHIRFTDTLPFSDGDVIARRPDLIVSRTSAGENRLLGIKGRTDFYATYSEISNAEANISLSLDQIKNLSIDPVFTSLFALEQRMIEKDSLILHCAYIVYHEKAILFSAPSGTGKSTQADLWRQYRDSDIINGDRALLRKTDNKWIACGWPVCGSSEICK
;
A
#
# COMPACT_ATOMS: atom_id res chain seq x y z
N MET A 1 17.91 8.68 0.63
CA MET A 1 17.11 7.73 1.45
C MET A 1 17.41 6.29 1.03
N ASP A 2 17.62 5.39 1.99
CA ASP A 2 17.79 3.95 1.78
C ASP A 2 17.10 3.25 2.95
N LYS A 3 15.96 2.60 2.67
CA LYS A 3 15.11 2.02 3.73
C LYS A 3 14.58 0.64 3.31
N LEU A 4 14.47 -0.23 4.31
CA LEU A 4 13.92 -1.57 4.16
C LEU A 4 12.55 -1.62 4.84
N PHE A 5 11.58 -2.19 4.16
CA PHE A 5 10.21 -2.37 4.67
C PHE A 5 9.78 -3.83 4.58
N ARG A 6 8.90 -4.23 5.52
CA ARG A 6 8.29 -5.54 5.52
C ARG A 6 6.79 -5.44 5.76
N ILE A 7 6.01 -5.88 4.79
CA ILE A 7 4.54 -5.95 4.89
C ILE A 7 4.14 -7.42 4.71
N GLY A 8 3.61 -8.02 5.76
CA GLY A 8 3.37 -9.47 5.79
C GLY A 8 4.68 -10.26 5.63
N ASN A 9 4.80 -11.03 4.54
CA ASN A 9 6.01 -11.76 4.18
C ASN A 9 6.79 -11.12 3.01
N PHE A 10 6.38 -9.96 2.54
CA PHE A 10 7.06 -9.24 1.48
C PHE A 10 8.04 -8.22 2.06
N CYS A 11 9.33 -8.44 1.79
CA CYS A 11 10.41 -7.54 2.18
C CYS A 11 10.92 -6.79 0.95
N PHE A 12 10.96 -5.48 1.01
CA PHE A 12 11.40 -4.66 -0.11
C PHE A 12 12.24 -3.47 0.34
N ARG A 13 13.08 -2.99 -0.57
CA ARG A 13 13.97 -1.85 -0.36
C ARG A 13 13.48 -0.65 -1.17
N THR A 14 13.62 0.53 -0.61
CA THR A 14 13.40 1.78 -1.31
C THR A 14 14.69 2.59 -1.36
N LEU A 15 15.09 2.99 -2.54
CA LEU A 15 16.27 3.80 -2.80
C LEU A 15 15.85 5.14 -3.41
N CYS A 16 16.35 6.24 -2.84
CA CYS A 16 16.18 7.58 -3.38
C CYS A 16 17.39 8.43 -3.03
N ASP A 17 17.92 9.18 -3.98
CA ASP A 17 19.04 10.09 -3.73
C ASP A 17 18.65 11.28 -2.82
N GLU A 18 17.36 11.62 -2.79
CA GLU A 18 16.81 12.69 -1.99
C GLU A 18 16.03 12.15 -0.79
N ASP A 19 15.97 12.92 0.27
CA ASP A 19 15.14 12.63 1.44
C ASP A 19 13.77 13.32 1.31
N PHE A 20 12.73 12.61 1.67
CA PHE A 20 11.36 13.13 1.75
C PHE A 20 10.59 12.46 2.90
N ALA A 21 9.51 13.12 3.33
CA ALA A 21 8.70 12.63 4.45
C ALA A 21 7.91 11.37 4.05
N ILE A 22 8.12 10.30 4.80
CA ILE A 22 7.34 9.07 4.71
C ILE A 22 6.19 9.15 5.70
N PRO A 23 4.95 8.76 5.34
CA PRO A 23 3.83 8.75 6.27
C PRO A 23 4.12 7.90 7.51
N PRO A 24 3.74 8.36 8.72
CA PRO A 24 4.00 7.64 9.96
C PRO A 24 3.46 6.21 9.97
N ASN A 25 2.28 5.99 9.39
CA ASN A 25 1.69 4.65 9.30
C ASN A 25 2.49 3.70 8.40
N PHE A 26 3.16 4.22 7.38
CA PHE A 26 4.04 3.41 6.54
C PHE A 26 5.36 3.08 7.26
N LEU A 27 5.88 4.00 8.08
CA LEU A 27 7.08 3.78 8.89
C LEU A 27 6.91 2.66 9.93
N LEU A 28 5.69 2.31 10.33
CA LEU A 28 5.45 1.15 11.20
C LEU A 28 5.93 -0.19 10.59
N PHE A 29 6.13 -0.22 9.28
CA PHE A 29 6.59 -1.39 8.53
C PHE A 29 8.08 -1.35 8.19
N GLU A 30 8.80 -0.30 8.63
CA GLU A 30 10.26 -0.22 8.48
C GLU A 30 10.93 -1.32 9.30
N THR A 31 12.00 -1.93 8.77
CA THR A 31 12.74 -2.99 9.43
C THR A 31 14.23 -2.85 9.12
N GLU A 32 15.06 -3.22 10.07
CA GLU A 32 16.51 -3.32 9.86
C GLU A 32 16.94 -4.74 9.44
N GLN A 33 15.99 -5.69 9.41
CA GLN A 33 16.29 -7.10 9.18
C GLN A 33 15.55 -7.63 7.96
N GLY A 34 16.26 -8.40 7.15
CA GLY A 34 15.70 -9.15 6.02
C GLY A 34 16.50 -8.95 4.74
N ILE A 35 16.26 -9.84 3.80
CA ILE A 35 16.78 -9.74 2.45
C ILE A 35 15.65 -9.20 1.58
N PRO A 36 15.82 -8.05 0.92
CA PRO A 36 14.78 -7.51 0.05
C PRO A 36 14.58 -8.42 -1.16
N GLU A 37 13.33 -8.72 -1.46
CA GLU A 37 12.92 -9.47 -2.63
C GLU A 37 12.63 -8.54 -3.82
N TYR A 38 12.43 -7.25 -3.52
CA TYR A 38 12.12 -6.23 -4.51
C TYR A 38 12.78 -4.90 -4.14
N THR A 39 13.23 -4.14 -5.15
CA THR A 39 13.82 -2.81 -4.95
C THR A 39 13.05 -1.77 -5.76
N TYR A 40 12.67 -0.69 -5.11
CA TYR A 40 12.04 0.47 -5.72
C TYR A 40 13.06 1.61 -5.79
N HIS A 41 13.38 2.04 -7.01
CA HIS A 41 14.25 3.19 -7.28
C HIS A 41 13.37 4.43 -7.45
N ILE A 42 13.41 5.33 -6.48
CA ILE A 42 12.57 6.54 -6.44
C ILE A 42 13.41 7.72 -6.90
N ARG A 43 12.87 8.54 -7.78
CA ARG A 43 13.48 9.80 -8.22
C ARG A 43 12.44 10.89 -8.39
N PHE A 44 12.84 12.13 -8.19
CA PHE A 44 12.02 13.30 -8.49
C PHE A 44 12.26 13.77 -9.92
N THR A 45 11.23 14.34 -10.53
CA THR A 45 11.28 14.81 -11.92
C THR A 45 10.27 15.93 -12.16
N ASP A 46 10.61 16.84 -13.07
CA ASP A 46 9.69 17.89 -13.55
C ASP A 46 8.66 17.34 -14.55
N THR A 47 9.00 16.25 -15.24
CA THR A 47 8.12 15.62 -16.23
C THR A 47 8.05 14.12 -15.96
N LEU A 48 6.83 13.63 -15.75
CA LEU A 48 6.60 12.22 -15.49
C LEU A 48 6.83 11.39 -16.76
N PRO A 49 7.80 10.46 -16.77
CA PRO A 49 7.99 9.55 -17.88
C PRO A 49 6.86 8.52 -17.88
N PHE A 50 6.15 8.41 -18.97
CA PHE A 50 5.15 7.37 -19.15
C PHE A 50 5.29 6.79 -20.55
N SER A 51 5.46 5.48 -20.65
CA SER A 51 5.49 4.79 -21.93
C SER A 51 4.11 4.26 -22.28
N ASP A 52 3.66 4.55 -23.50
CA ASP A 52 2.43 4.02 -24.06
C ASP A 52 2.60 2.53 -24.41
N GLY A 53 2.41 1.66 -23.41
CA GLY A 53 2.21 0.23 -23.63
C GLY A 53 0.75 -0.07 -23.93
N ASP A 54 0.41 -1.35 -24.02
CA ASP A 54 -0.99 -1.78 -24.11
C ASP A 54 -1.74 -1.41 -22.83
N VAL A 55 -2.65 -0.45 -22.91
CA VAL A 55 -3.46 -0.02 -21.75
C VAL A 55 -4.42 -1.14 -21.36
N ILE A 56 -4.23 -1.70 -20.17
CA ILE A 56 -5.04 -2.80 -19.63
C ILE A 56 -6.09 -2.34 -18.61
N ALA A 57 -5.90 -1.16 -18.02
CA ALA A 57 -6.88 -0.53 -17.12
C ALA A 57 -6.78 0.99 -17.18
N ARG A 58 -7.92 1.66 -17.12
CA ARG A 58 -8.00 3.13 -17.09
C ARG A 58 -9.10 3.58 -16.14
N ARG A 59 -8.71 4.43 -15.19
CA ARG A 59 -9.59 5.21 -14.31
C ARG A 59 -9.13 6.66 -14.32
N PRO A 60 -9.90 7.62 -13.82
CA PRO A 60 -9.47 9.01 -13.75
C PRO A 60 -8.16 9.21 -12.94
N ASP A 61 -7.93 8.37 -11.93
CA ASP A 61 -6.82 8.42 -10.99
C ASP A 61 -5.75 7.32 -11.22
N LEU A 62 -5.89 6.51 -12.27
CA LEU A 62 -4.95 5.42 -12.53
C LEU A 62 -5.01 4.99 -13.99
N ILE A 63 -3.85 4.94 -14.63
CA ILE A 63 -3.70 4.25 -15.92
C ILE A 63 -2.69 3.13 -15.71
N VAL A 64 -3.05 1.93 -16.14
CA VAL A 64 -2.17 0.76 -16.11
C VAL A 64 -1.93 0.30 -17.54
N SER A 65 -0.69 0.17 -17.92
CA SER A 65 -0.29 -0.38 -19.21
C SER A 65 0.72 -1.51 -19.04
N ARG A 66 0.80 -2.38 -20.05
CA ARG A 66 1.76 -3.47 -20.11
C ARG A 66 2.76 -3.22 -21.21
N THR A 67 4.03 -3.41 -20.88
CA THR A 67 5.16 -3.37 -21.84
C THR A 67 5.89 -4.71 -21.83
N SER A 68 6.90 -4.83 -22.66
CA SER A 68 7.79 -6.01 -22.66
C SER A 68 8.58 -6.19 -21.35
N ALA A 69 8.83 -5.10 -20.61
CA ALA A 69 9.55 -5.12 -19.34
C ALA A 69 8.64 -5.45 -18.14
N GLY A 70 7.32 -5.28 -18.28
CA GLY A 70 6.35 -5.50 -17.21
C GLY A 70 5.25 -4.45 -17.18
N GLU A 71 4.73 -4.17 -16.01
CA GLU A 71 3.64 -3.22 -15.80
C GLU A 71 4.16 -1.79 -15.61
N ASN A 72 3.45 -0.84 -16.23
CA ASN A 72 3.62 0.59 -15.98
C ASN A 72 2.33 1.18 -15.45
N ARG A 73 2.44 2.13 -14.53
CA ARG A 73 1.31 2.86 -13.96
C ARG A 73 1.54 4.36 -14.03
N LEU A 74 0.50 5.08 -14.35
CA LEU A 74 0.41 6.52 -14.15
C LEU A 74 -0.57 6.76 -12.99
N LEU A 75 -0.07 7.37 -11.91
CA LEU A 75 -0.74 7.46 -10.63
C LEU A 75 -1.27 8.88 -10.40
N GLY A 76 -2.57 9.00 -10.20
CA GLY A 76 -3.26 10.23 -9.86
C GLY A 76 -3.94 10.15 -8.49
N ILE A 77 -4.55 11.24 -8.08
CA ILE A 77 -5.31 11.33 -6.83
C ILE A 77 -6.79 11.43 -7.18
N LYS A 78 -7.62 10.59 -6.55
CA LYS A 78 -9.06 10.59 -6.79
C LYS A 78 -9.65 12.00 -6.63
N GLY A 79 -10.39 12.44 -7.65
CA GLY A 79 -11.00 13.78 -7.69
C GLY A 79 -10.09 14.89 -8.23
N ARG A 80 -8.86 14.55 -8.66
CA ARG A 80 -7.95 15.44 -9.39
C ARG A 80 -7.76 14.96 -10.82
N THR A 81 -7.26 15.85 -11.67
CA THR A 81 -6.98 15.56 -13.09
C THR A 81 -5.50 15.37 -13.38
N ASP A 82 -4.65 15.74 -12.43
CA ASP A 82 -3.19 15.65 -12.52
C ASP A 82 -2.69 14.33 -11.95
N PHE A 83 -1.63 13.83 -12.55
CA PHE A 83 -0.90 12.68 -12.07
C PHE A 83 0.30 13.15 -11.24
N TYR A 84 0.64 12.39 -10.18
CA TYR A 84 1.73 12.76 -9.27
C TYR A 84 2.95 11.84 -9.39
N ALA A 85 2.77 10.66 -9.95
CA ALA A 85 3.86 9.69 -10.08
C ALA A 85 3.66 8.73 -11.25
N THR A 86 4.78 8.10 -11.66
CA THR A 86 4.77 6.90 -12.49
C THR A 86 5.48 5.78 -11.76
N TYR A 87 5.00 4.57 -11.99
CA TYR A 87 5.63 3.31 -11.61
C TYR A 87 5.95 2.54 -12.89
N SER A 88 7.15 1.98 -13.01
CA SER A 88 7.57 1.21 -14.17
C SER A 88 8.43 0.02 -13.73
N GLU A 89 7.98 -1.19 -14.00
CA GLU A 89 8.77 -2.40 -13.77
C GLU A 89 10.00 -2.41 -14.69
N ILE A 90 11.16 -2.73 -14.12
CA ILE A 90 12.40 -2.96 -14.83
C ILE A 90 12.65 -4.46 -14.97
N SER A 91 12.28 -5.21 -13.94
CA SER A 91 12.41 -6.66 -13.84
C SER A 91 11.37 -7.21 -12.86
N ASN A 92 11.41 -8.51 -12.65
CA ASN A 92 10.59 -9.18 -11.63
C ASN A 92 11.00 -8.84 -10.17
N ALA A 93 12.09 -8.11 -9.98
CA ALA A 93 12.63 -7.73 -8.66
C ALA A 93 12.90 -6.23 -8.51
N GLU A 94 12.63 -5.42 -9.54
CA GLU A 94 12.95 -3.99 -9.51
C GLU A 94 11.91 -3.14 -10.27
N ALA A 95 11.63 -1.96 -9.76
CA ALA A 95 10.85 -0.94 -10.43
C ALA A 95 11.41 0.47 -10.22
N ASN A 96 11.21 1.33 -11.22
CA ASN A 96 11.41 2.77 -11.11
C ASN A 96 10.11 3.45 -10.70
N ILE A 97 10.21 4.40 -9.77
CA ILE A 97 9.14 5.32 -9.39
C ILE A 97 9.63 6.74 -9.68
N SER A 98 8.92 7.46 -10.54
CA SER A 98 9.20 8.89 -10.77
C SER A 98 8.12 9.72 -10.13
N LEU A 99 8.50 10.69 -9.30
CA LEU A 99 7.63 11.57 -8.53
C LEU A 99 7.69 12.98 -9.11
N SER A 100 6.53 13.61 -9.31
CA SER A 100 6.47 15.02 -9.67
C SER A 100 6.87 15.89 -8.48
N LEU A 101 7.83 16.80 -8.68
CA LEU A 101 8.31 17.75 -7.67
C LEU A 101 7.17 18.57 -7.07
N ASP A 102 6.21 19.01 -7.88
CA ASP A 102 5.08 19.83 -7.44
C ASP A 102 4.11 19.09 -6.51
N GLN A 103 4.17 17.76 -6.48
CA GLN A 103 3.21 16.89 -5.79
C GLN A 103 3.77 16.24 -4.52
N ILE A 104 5.01 16.54 -4.12
CA ILE A 104 5.70 15.93 -2.97
C ILE A 104 4.86 16.01 -1.69
N LYS A 105 4.19 17.13 -1.43
CA LYS A 105 3.34 17.33 -0.24
C LYS A 105 2.20 16.32 -0.12
N ASN A 106 1.75 15.74 -1.23
CA ASN A 106 0.67 14.75 -1.23
C ASN A 106 1.16 13.38 -0.75
N LEU A 107 2.47 13.14 -0.68
CA LEU A 107 3.05 11.89 -0.17
C LEU A 107 2.79 11.67 1.33
N SER A 108 2.39 12.71 2.07
CA SER A 108 1.95 12.57 3.47
C SER A 108 0.61 11.82 3.62
N ILE A 109 -0.11 11.57 2.52
CA ILE A 109 -1.40 10.87 2.50
C ILE A 109 -1.14 9.38 2.31
N ASP A 110 -1.45 8.55 3.32
CA ASP A 110 -1.18 7.10 3.33
C ASP A 110 -1.56 6.36 2.03
N PRO A 111 -2.78 6.50 1.49
CA PRO A 111 -3.15 5.85 0.22
C PRO A 111 -2.32 6.31 -0.98
N VAL A 112 -1.96 7.61 -1.02
CA VAL A 112 -1.15 8.17 -2.11
C VAL A 112 0.26 7.60 -2.06
N PHE A 113 0.88 7.60 -0.88
CA PHE A 113 2.21 7.02 -0.69
C PHE A 113 2.24 5.52 -0.96
N THR A 114 1.28 4.78 -0.40
CA THR A 114 1.22 3.31 -0.54
C THR A 114 1.02 2.87 -1.99
N SER A 115 0.27 3.65 -2.79
CA SER A 115 0.02 3.32 -4.20
C SER A 115 1.25 3.43 -5.11
N LEU A 116 2.33 4.09 -4.66
CA LEU A 116 3.60 4.15 -5.40
C LEU A 116 4.19 2.78 -5.69
N PHE A 117 3.96 1.81 -4.80
CA PHE A 117 4.69 0.54 -4.78
C PHE A 117 3.94 -0.62 -5.43
N ALA A 118 2.74 -0.40 -5.98
CA ALA A 118 1.92 -1.47 -6.58
C ALA A 118 1.81 -2.73 -5.68
N LEU A 119 1.72 -2.52 -4.35
CA LEU A 119 1.81 -3.58 -3.34
C LEU A 119 0.74 -4.66 -3.52
N GLU A 120 -0.46 -4.31 -4.00
CA GLU A 120 -1.54 -5.27 -4.23
C GLU A 120 -1.13 -6.36 -5.21
N GLN A 121 -0.35 -6.02 -6.25
CA GLN A 121 0.17 -6.98 -7.21
C GLN A 121 1.18 -7.93 -6.53
N ARG A 122 2.12 -7.38 -5.77
CA ARG A 122 3.11 -8.18 -5.02
C ARG A 122 2.44 -9.09 -4.00
N MET A 123 1.35 -8.64 -3.36
CA MET A 123 0.61 -9.45 -2.40
C MET A 123 -0.11 -10.63 -3.09
N ILE A 124 -0.70 -10.42 -4.26
CA ILE A 124 -1.35 -11.50 -5.03
C ILE A 124 -0.35 -12.60 -5.41
N GLU A 125 0.85 -12.24 -5.83
CA GLU A 125 1.94 -13.17 -6.15
C GLU A 125 2.38 -14.02 -4.95
N LYS A 126 2.02 -13.60 -3.73
CA LYS A 126 2.33 -14.24 -2.45
C LYS A 126 1.10 -14.87 -1.78
N ASP A 127 0.10 -15.28 -2.55
CA ASP A 127 -1.14 -15.85 -2.03
C ASP A 127 -1.79 -15.00 -0.93
N SER A 128 -1.73 -13.69 -1.10
CA SER A 128 -2.22 -12.72 -0.12
C SER A 128 -3.19 -11.74 -0.79
N LEU A 129 -4.13 -11.21 -0.03
CA LEU A 129 -5.09 -10.22 -0.50
C LEU A 129 -5.30 -9.11 0.53
N ILE A 130 -5.62 -7.92 0.04
CA ILE A 130 -5.96 -6.77 0.87
C ILE A 130 -7.48 -6.68 0.96
N LEU A 131 -8.02 -6.81 2.18
CA LEU A 131 -9.45 -6.71 2.44
C LEU A 131 -9.80 -5.34 3.02
N HIS A 132 -10.80 -4.67 2.44
CA HIS A 132 -11.38 -3.47 3.03
C HIS A 132 -12.31 -3.86 4.21
N CYS A 133 -11.83 -3.67 5.42
CA CYS A 133 -12.49 -4.08 6.66
C CYS A 133 -12.02 -3.26 7.86
N ALA A 134 -12.81 -3.23 8.92
CA ALA A 134 -12.28 -2.94 10.25
C ALA A 134 -11.73 -4.24 10.83
N TYR A 135 -10.48 -4.21 11.27
CA TYR A 135 -9.73 -5.36 11.76
C TYR A 135 -9.45 -5.23 13.26
N ILE A 136 -9.94 -6.18 14.03
CA ILE A 136 -9.71 -6.28 15.48
C ILE A 136 -9.06 -7.62 15.83
N VAL A 137 -8.37 -7.66 16.99
CA VAL A 137 -7.92 -8.89 17.63
C VAL A 137 -8.69 -9.11 18.93
N TYR A 138 -9.22 -10.31 19.10
CA TYR A 138 -9.91 -10.75 20.30
C TYR A 138 -9.53 -12.20 20.62
N HIS A 139 -9.04 -12.45 21.83
CA HIS A 139 -8.52 -13.78 22.23
C HIS A 139 -7.58 -14.40 21.18
N GLU A 140 -6.56 -13.64 20.75
CA GLU A 140 -5.56 -14.04 19.75
C GLU A 140 -6.13 -14.40 18.36
N LYS A 141 -7.40 -14.06 18.10
CA LYS A 141 -8.04 -14.28 16.81
C LYS A 141 -8.35 -12.96 16.12
N ALA A 142 -8.07 -12.92 14.82
CA ALA A 142 -8.48 -11.83 13.97
C ALA A 142 -9.98 -11.90 13.69
N ILE A 143 -10.68 -10.79 13.88
CA ILE A 143 -12.07 -10.59 13.47
C ILE A 143 -12.10 -9.42 12.48
N LEU A 144 -12.72 -9.63 11.34
CA LEU A 144 -12.72 -8.68 10.23
C LEU A 144 -14.17 -8.33 9.88
N PHE A 145 -14.53 -7.07 10.08
CA PHE A 145 -15.84 -6.54 9.71
C PHE A 145 -15.76 -5.97 8.29
N SER A 146 -16.22 -6.72 7.29
CA SER A 146 -16.19 -6.29 5.89
C SER A 146 -17.62 -6.06 5.38
N ALA A 147 -17.83 -4.87 4.79
CA ALA A 147 -19.09 -4.46 4.20
C ALA A 147 -18.88 -3.19 3.35
N PRO A 148 -19.83 -2.72 2.55
CA PRO A 148 -19.76 -1.45 1.85
C PRO A 148 -19.45 -0.26 2.78
N SER A 149 -18.98 0.86 2.22
CA SER A 149 -18.71 2.07 2.99
C SER A 149 -20.00 2.58 3.67
N GLY A 150 -19.88 3.11 4.89
CA GLY A 150 -21.02 3.66 5.64
C GLY A 150 -21.91 2.63 6.37
N THR A 151 -21.61 1.33 6.30
CA THR A 151 -22.44 0.28 6.94
C THR A 151 -22.13 0.01 8.40
N GLY A 152 -21.21 0.77 9.02
CA GLY A 152 -20.92 0.64 10.45
C GLY A 152 -19.79 -0.32 10.81
N LYS A 153 -18.86 -0.65 9.88
CA LYS A 153 -17.69 -1.49 10.18
C LYS A 153 -16.87 -0.97 11.37
N SER A 154 -16.48 0.31 11.32
CA SER A 154 -15.72 0.94 12.40
C SER A 154 -16.51 1.01 13.69
N THR A 155 -17.82 1.27 13.61
CA THR A 155 -18.73 1.23 14.78
C THR A 155 -18.74 -0.15 15.44
N GLN A 156 -18.75 -1.23 14.66
CA GLN A 156 -18.66 -2.58 15.22
C GLN A 156 -17.32 -2.80 15.92
N ALA A 157 -16.21 -2.38 15.32
CA ALA A 157 -14.89 -2.48 15.95
C ALA A 157 -14.83 -1.70 17.27
N ASP A 158 -15.41 -0.49 17.32
CA ASP A 158 -15.50 0.33 18.54
C ASP A 158 -16.36 -0.31 19.62
N LEU A 159 -17.50 -0.92 19.27
CA LEU A 159 -18.34 -1.66 20.22
C LEU A 159 -17.60 -2.86 20.81
N TRP A 160 -16.86 -3.60 20.00
CA TRP A 160 -16.04 -4.71 20.48
C TRP A 160 -14.92 -4.23 21.42
N ARG A 161 -14.26 -3.12 21.09
CA ARG A 161 -13.27 -2.50 21.98
C ARG A 161 -13.91 -2.09 23.31
N GLN A 162 -15.06 -1.44 23.25
CA GLN A 162 -15.73 -0.90 24.45
C GLN A 162 -16.30 -1.99 25.37
N TYR A 163 -16.89 -3.06 24.82
CA TYR A 163 -17.66 -4.04 25.59
C TYR A 163 -16.98 -5.42 25.70
N ARG A 164 -15.92 -5.66 24.96
CA ARG A 164 -15.23 -6.95 24.90
C ARG A 164 -13.72 -6.84 25.11
N ASP A 165 -13.21 -5.64 25.34
CA ASP A 165 -11.77 -5.39 25.52
C ASP A 165 -10.93 -5.93 24.36
N SER A 166 -11.39 -5.75 23.13
CA SER A 166 -10.66 -6.13 21.92
C SER A 166 -9.71 -5.02 21.48
N ASP A 167 -8.65 -5.39 20.80
CA ASP A 167 -7.71 -4.45 20.19
C ASP A 167 -8.11 -4.14 18.73
N ILE A 168 -8.27 -2.86 18.38
CA ILE A 168 -8.40 -2.45 16.98
C ILE A 168 -7.00 -2.35 16.39
N ILE A 169 -6.75 -3.14 15.33
CA ILE A 169 -5.46 -3.17 14.65
C ILE A 169 -5.46 -2.21 13.47
N ASN A 170 -6.56 -2.19 12.69
CA ASN A 170 -6.69 -1.27 11.56
C ASN A 170 -8.17 -1.00 11.27
N GLY A 171 -8.52 0.26 11.05
CA GLY A 171 -9.91 0.66 10.85
C GLY A 171 -10.42 0.60 9.42
N ASP A 172 -9.54 0.31 8.45
CA ASP A 172 -9.89 0.38 7.02
C ASP A 172 -9.49 -0.86 6.23
N ARG A 173 -8.32 -1.48 6.53
CA ARG A 173 -7.79 -2.61 5.74
C ARG A 173 -7.03 -3.61 6.57
N ALA A 174 -7.03 -4.85 6.10
CA ALA A 174 -6.16 -5.91 6.58
C ALA A 174 -5.50 -6.62 5.40
N LEU A 175 -4.25 -7.02 5.55
CA LEU A 175 -3.62 -7.95 4.65
C LEU A 175 -3.94 -9.37 5.14
N LEU A 176 -4.60 -10.16 4.29
CA LEU A 176 -4.86 -11.57 4.55
C LEU A 176 -3.87 -12.42 3.77
N ARG A 177 -3.15 -13.26 4.48
CA ARG A 177 -2.13 -14.14 3.93
C ARG A 177 -2.53 -15.60 4.15
N LYS A 178 -2.52 -16.37 3.08
CA LYS A 178 -2.75 -17.82 3.14
C LYS A 178 -1.48 -18.53 3.59
N THR A 179 -1.61 -19.46 4.51
CA THR A 179 -0.61 -20.45 4.86
C THR A 179 -1.19 -21.83 4.58
N ASP A 180 -0.39 -22.90 4.70
CA ASP A 180 -0.84 -24.26 4.38
C ASP A 180 -2.17 -24.66 5.04
N ASN A 181 -2.41 -24.23 6.28
CA ASN A 181 -3.56 -24.66 7.07
C ASN A 181 -4.49 -23.54 7.55
N LYS A 182 -4.13 -22.26 7.36
CA LYS A 182 -4.92 -21.14 7.90
C LYS A 182 -4.70 -19.82 7.16
N TRP A 183 -5.57 -18.87 7.42
CA TRP A 183 -5.38 -17.48 7.07
C TRP A 183 -4.79 -16.70 8.25
N ILE A 184 -3.86 -15.82 7.96
CA ILE A 184 -3.26 -14.90 8.93
C ILE A 184 -3.63 -13.49 8.49
N ALA A 185 -4.18 -12.68 9.41
CA ALA A 185 -4.38 -11.27 9.20
C ALA A 185 -3.15 -10.49 9.68
N CYS A 186 -2.69 -9.57 8.86
CA CYS A 186 -1.56 -8.67 9.13
C CYS A 186 -2.01 -7.22 9.00
N GLY A 187 -1.26 -6.31 9.60
CA GLY A 187 -1.43 -4.87 9.43
C GLY A 187 -1.25 -4.41 7.98
N TRP A 188 -1.77 -3.23 7.68
CA TRP A 188 -1.65 -2.57 6.38
C TRP A 188 -1.43 -1.07 6.59
N PRO A 189 -0.54 -0.39 5.81
CA PRO A 189 -0.15 1.01 6.06
C PRO A 189 -1.20 2.05 5.69
N VAL A 190 -2.45 1.66 5.48
CA VAL A 190 -3.58 2.56 5.22
C VAL A 190 -4.69 2.24 6.22
N CYS A 191 -5.07 3.22 7.04
CA CYS A 191 -6.04 3.04 8.12
C CYS A 191 -7.35 3.85 7.96
N GLY A 192 -7.48 4.59 6.86
CA GLY A 192 -8.67 5.40 6.59
C GLY A 192 -8.93 6.47 7.64
N SER A 193 -10.19 6.81 7.85
CA SER A 193 -10.61 7.84 8.80
C SER A 193 -10.52 7.43 10.27
N SER A 194 -10.21 6.19 10.57
CA SER A 194 -10.06 5.71 11.96
C SER A 194 -8.75 6.16 12.59
N GLU A 195 -7.76 6.49 11.77
CA GLU A 195 -6.38 6.82 12.18
C GLU A 195 -5.70 5.73 13.04
N ILE A 196 -6.30 4.54 13.13
CA ILE A 196 -5.75 3.41 13.89
C ILE A 196 -5.02 2.49 12.93
N CYS A 197 -3.71 2.38 13.11
CA CYS A 197 -2.81 1.49 12.40
C CYS A 197 -1.80 0.90 13.39
N LYS A 198 -1.77 -0.44 13.48
CA LYS A 198 -0.84 -1.16 14.35
C LYS A 198 -0.16 -2.30 13.58
#